data_82e672a315f1de2df213086edbfd03c8
#
_entry.id   82e672a315f1de2df213086edbfd03c8
#
_cell.length_a   1.000
_cell.length_b   1.000
_cell.length_c   1.000
_cell.angle_alpha   90.00
_cell.angle_beta   90.00
_cell.angle_gamma   90.00
#
_symmetry.space_group_name_H-M   'P 1'
#
loop_
_entity.id
_entity.type
_entity.pdbx_description
1 polymer ?
#
loop_
_entity_poly.entity_id
_entity_poly.type
_entity_poly.pdbx_seq_one_letter_code
_entity_poly.pdbx_strand_id
1 'polypeptide(L)'
;MKIGILIAANEHTADPATLARKMEQLGFESIWLPDHPVLPVHSATPLPETPPGQGQIPEVYSHISDPMVGMAMAAGATVRLKVATGVCLVPERNPLLTANELATLDHFSEGRVLFGIGAGWLKEESEILGADFPHRWSQTREYITAMRQLWTKDEASFAGQYVKFSPVRLYPKPKQPGGPPILIGSKDKNALRWVAQWGDGWCPIFLPPEAMRAELKKLREECGKAGTSFDRLDISIFKRELRGSRAEVQHGLKQYEDVGVHRYIIMQIGGRLDAAHCATELERLASLYV
;
A
#
# COMPACT_ATOMS: atom_id res chain seq x y z
N MET A 1 17.02 0.96 8.85
CA MET A 1 15.69 0.59 8.33
C MET A 1 14.98 1.82 7.77
N LYS A 2 14.20 1.70 6.67
CA LYS A 2 13.35 2.77 6.14
C LYS A 2 12.09 2.94 7.01
N ILE A 3 11.67 4.18 7.27
CA ILE A 3 10.47 4.46 8.07
C ILE A 3 9.43 5.18 7.21
N GLY A 4 8.27 4.56 7.06
CA GLY A 4 7.10 5.16 6.44
C GLY A 4 5.97 5.41 7.44
N ILE A 5 5.01 6.25 7.07
CA ILE A 5 3.79 6.46 7.85
C ILE A 5 2.58 6.24 6.95
N LEU A 6 1.64 5.41 7.40
CA LEU A 6 0.31 5.31 6.80
C LEU A 6 -0.62 6.28 7.52
N ILE A 7 -1.25 7.15 6.74
CA ILE A 7 -2.14 8.19 7.23
C ILE A 7 -3.48 8.07 6.52
N ALA A 8 -4.57 7.90 7.27
CA ALA A 8 -5.92 8.05 6.75
C ALA A 8 -6.26 9.54 6.65
N ALA A 9 -5.71 10.20 5.61
CA ALA A 9 -5.97 11.60 5.36
C ALA A 9 -7.46 11.84 5.07
N ASN A 10 -8.03 12.86 5.70
CA ASN A 10 -9.45 13.21 5.61
C ASN A 10 -9.67 14.70 5.87
N GLU A 11 -10.93 15.16 5.88
CA GLU A 11 -11.31 16.55 6.10
C GLU A 11 -10.94 17.10 7.48
N HIS A 12 -10.59 16.22 8.43
CA HIS A 12 -10.19 16.61 9.80
C HIS A 12 -8.68 16.57 10.01
N THR A 13 -7.91 16.08 9.03
CA THR A 13 -6.44 16.07 9.09
C THR A 13 -5.85 17.30 8.37
N ALA A 14 -4.55 17.52 8.54
CA ALA A 14 -3.83 18.38 7.60
C ALA A 14 -3.85 17.73 6.20
N ASP A 15 -3.81 18.55 5.15
CA ASP A 15 -3.82 18.06 3.79
C ASP A 15 -2.55 17.24 3.47
N PRO A 16 -2.62 16.29 2.52
CA PRO A 16 -1.50 15.41 2.17
C PRO A 16 -0.21 16.13 1.76
N ALA A 17 -0.30 17.33 1.15
CA ALA A 17 0.88 18.10 0.77
C ALA A 17 1.60 18.67 2.00
N THR A 18 0.85 19.17 2.98
CA THR A 18 1.37 19.68 4.24
C THR A 18 2.02 18.57 5.07
N LEU A 19 1.33 17.43 5.20
CA LEU A 19 1.87 16.24 5.88
C LEU A 19 3.16 15.74 5.22
N ALA A 20 3.16 15.63 3.90
CA ALA A 20 4.31 15.13 3.14
C ALA A 20 5.54 16.04 3.25
N ARG A 21 5.37 17.38 3.14
CA ARG A 21 6.47 18.32 3.36
C ARG A 21 7.11 18.16 4.73
N LYS A 22 6.28 18.06 5.78
CA LYS A 22 6.77 17.87 7.14
C LYS A 22 7.48 16.54 7.32
N MET A 23 6.93 15.46 6.78
CA MET A 23 7.55 14.13 6.81
C MET A 23 8.90 14.11 6.10
N GLU A 24 9.00 14.72 4.91
CA GLU A 24 10.28 14.83 4.19
C GLU A 24 11.33 15.62 4.96
N GLN A 25 10.95 16.74 5.59
CA GLN A 25 11.84 17.55 6.44
C GLN A 25 12.36 16.75 7.63
N LEU A 26 11.54 15.88 8.20
CA LEU A 26 11.87 15.05 9.36
C LEU A 26 12.62 13.76 9.00
N GLY A 27 12.81 13.45 7.71
CA GLY A 27 13.60 12.29 7.26
C GLY A 27 12.81 11.00 7.09
N PHE A 28 11.48 11.01 7.13
CA PHE A 28 10.67 9.84 6.78
C PHE A 28 10.89 9.47 5.31
N GLU A 29 10.87 8.16 5.02
CA GLU A 29 11.12 7.67 3.65
C GLU A 29 9.88 7.70 2.78
N SER A 30 8.69 7.47 3.36
CA SER A 30 7.46 7.34 2.57
C SER A 30 6.19 7.71 3.34
N ILE A 31 5.22 8.26 2.61
CA ILE A 31 3.83 8.42 3.03
C ILE A 31 2.97 7.35 2.36
N TRP A 32 2.09 6.70 3.12
CA TRP A 32 1.18 5.65 2.67
C TRP A 32 -0.25 6.09 2.91
N LEU A 33 -1.10 5.96 1.88
CA LEU A 33 -2.50 6.36 1.95
C LEU A 33 -3.40 5.14 1.74
N PRO A 34 -4.33 4.85 2.67
CA PRO A 34 -5.28 3.74 2.54
C PRO A 34 -6.34 4.03 1.48
N ASP A 35 -7.07 2.99 1.10
CA ASP A 35 -8.11 3.05 0.09
C ASP A 35 -9.41 2.41 0.60
N HIS A 36 -10.47 3.21 0.68
CA HIS A 36 -11.85 2.81 0.85
C HIS A 36 -12.71 3.85 0.10
N PRO A 37 -12.97 3.64 -1.21
CA PRO A 37 -13.64 4.65 -2.05
C PRO A 37 -15.04 5.01 -1.58
N VAL A 38 -15.78 4.05 -1.06
CA VAL A 38 -17.10 4.22 -0.47
C VAL A 38 -17.28 3.23 0.68
N LEU A 39 -17.89 3.64 1.78
CA LEU A 39 -18.17 2.75 2.89
C LEU A 39 -19.67 2.49 2.99
N PRO A 40 -20.13 1.23 2.94
CA PRO A 40 -21.53 0.89 3.15
C PRO A 40 -22.02 1.32 4.54
N VAL A 41 -23.20 1.93 4.61
CA VAL A 41 -23.82 2.30 5.90
C VAL A 41 -24.14 1.06 6.76
N HIS A 42 -24.43 -0.06 6.10
CA HIS A 42 -24.67 -1.35 6.75
C HIS A 42 -23.78 -2.41 6.13
N SER A 43 -23.08 -3.17 6.96
CA SER A 43 -22.23 -4.27 6.55
C SER A 43 -22.42 -5.47 7.49
N ALA A 44 -22.49 -6.66 6.90
CA ALA A 44 -22.42 -7.93 7.63
C ALA A 44 -20.99 -8.48 7.70
N THR A 45 -20.10 -7.95 6.89
CA THR A 45 -18.68 -8.37 6.87
C THR A 45 -17.97 -7.86 8.12
N PRO A 46 -17.36 -8.75 8.93
CA PRO A 46 -16.65 -8.34 10.15
C PRO A 46 -15.35 -7.60 9.80
N LEU A 47 -14.97 -6.66 10.66
CA LEU A 47 -13.66 -6.00 10.54
C LEU A 47 -12.54 -7.06 10.64
N PRO A 48 -11.51 -7.02 9.75
CA PRO A 48 -10.39 -7.95 9.82
C PRO A 48 -9.75 -7.99 11.21
N GLU A 49 -9.38 -9.19 11.65
CA GLU A 49 -8.71 -9.44 12.95
C GLU A 49 -9.57 -9.17 14.19
N THR A 50 -10.88 -8.97 14.02
CA THR A 50 -11.85 -8.99 15.13
C THR A 50 -12.61 -10.31 15.16
N PRO A 51 -13.04 -10.79 16.32
CA PRO A 51 -13.90 -11.98 16.41
C PRO A 51 -15.20 -11.79 15.62
N PRO A 52 -15.74 -12.85 14.98
CA PRO A 52 -17.01 -12.78 14.27
C PRO A 52 -18.12 -12.20 15.16
N GLY A 53 -18.87 -11.24 14.60
CA GLY A 53 -19.96 -10.54 15.31
C GLY A 53 -19.50 -9.48 16.31
N GLN A 54 -18.21 -9.19 16.39
CA GLN A 54 -17.65 -8.11 17.20
C GLN A 54 -16.97 -7.07 16.30
N GLY A 55 -17.27 -5.81 16.56
CA GLY A 55 -16.64 -4.67 15.94
C GLY A 55 -17.46 -4.08 14.79
N GLN A 56 -18.01 -2.90 15.05
CA GLN A 56 -18.47 -2.00 13.99
C GLN A 56 -17.23 -1.48 13.25
N ILE A 57 -17.37 -1.24 11.96
CA ILE A 57 -16.33 -0.55 11.18
C ILE A 57 -16.14 0.83 11.83
N PRO A 58 -14.92 1.19 12.25
CA PRO A 58 -14.68 2.50 12.84
C PRO A 58 -15.06 3.63 11.87
N GLU A 59 -15.71 4.68 12.37
CA GLU A 59 -16.18 5.82 11.57
C GLU A 59 -15.08 6.44 10.69
N VAL A 60 -13.83 6.42 11.16
CA VAL A 60 -12.67 6.92 10.39
C VAL A 60 -12.52 6.29 9.01
N TYR A 61 -13.04 5.09 8.78
CA TYR A 61 -13.00 4.45 7.47
C TYR A 61 -13.90 5.15 6.45
N SER A 62 -15.02 5.77 6.89
CA SER A 62 -15.91 6.53 6.02
C SER A 62 -15.35 7.90 5.60
N HIS A 63 -14.28 8.34 6.25
CA HIS A 63 -13.60 9.61 5.98
C HIS A 63 -12.30 9.46 5.19
N ILE A 64 -11.92 8.26 4.76
CA ILE A 64 -10.69 8.04 3.99
C ILE A 64 -10.81 8.72 2.62
N SER A 65 -9.89 9.64 2.33
CA SER A 65 -9.81 10.31 1.03
C SER A 65 -9.18 9.41 -0.04
N ASP A 66 -9.43 9.73 -1.31
CA ASP A 66 -8.86 8.98 -2.43
C ASP A 66 -7.31 8.99 -2.39
N PRO A 67 -6.66 7.82 -2.39
CA PRO A 67 -5.21 7.74 -2.28
C PRO A 67 -4.47 8.30 -3.50
N MET A 68 -5.02 8.20 -4.72
CA MET A 68 -4.33 8.71 -5.91
C MET A 68 -4.25 10.23 -5.89
N VAL A 69 -5.35 10.90 -5.47
CA VAL A 69 -5.37 12.35 -5.27
C VAL A 69 -4.41 12.77 -4.17
N GLY A 70 -4.45 12.09 -3.02
CA GLY A 70 -3.56 12.37 -1.90
C GLY A 70 -2.08 12.16 -2.24
N MET A 71 -1.75 11.09 -2.98
CA MET A 71 -0.38 10.84 -3.46
C MET A 71 0.09 11.92 -4.43
N ALA A 72 -0.78 12.41 -5.33
CA ALA A 72 -0.43 13.48 -6.26
C ALA A 72 -0.12 14.79 -5.51
N MET A 73 -0.93 15.14 -4.49
CA MET A 73 -0.67 16.30 -3.63
C MET A 73 0.67 16.17 -2.87
N ALA A 74 0.92 15.01 -2.29
CA ALA A 74 2.16 14.72 -1.57
C ALA A 74 3.39 14.76 -2.49
N ALA A 75 3.31 14.14 -3.66
CA ALA A 75 4.40 14.10 -4.64
C ALA A 75 4.75 15.49 -5.19
N GLY A 76 3.72 16.32 -5.47
CA GLY A 76 3.92 17.69 -5.94
C GLY A 76 4.53 18.62 -4.89
N ALA A 77 4.42 18.28 -3.61
CA ALA A 77 4.92 19.07 -2.48
C ALA A 77 6.31 18.65 -1.98
N THR A 78 6.89 17.58 -2.51
CA THR A 78 8.15 16.95 -2.05
C THR A 78 9.05 16.59 -3.22
N VAL A 79 10.32 16.30 -2.94
CA VAL A 79 11.31 15.95 -3.99
C VAL A 79 11.96 14.57 -3.76
N ARG A 80 11.90 14.01 -2.54
CA ARG A 80 12.51 12.72 -2.19
C ARG A 80 11.54 11.72 -1.59
N LEU A 81 10.54 12.21 -0.84
CA LEU A 81 9.57 11.36 -0.15
C LEU A 81 8.86 10.46 -1.16
N LYS A 82 8.85 9.16 -0.90
CA LYS A 82 8.05 8.22 -1.67
C LYS A 82 6.58 8.34 -1.31
N VAL A 83 5.72 8.14 -2.30
CA VAL A 83 4.27 8.16 -2.14
C VAL A 83 3.71 6.79 -2.46
N ALA A 84 2.84 6.29 -1.61
CA ALA A 84 2.40 4.91 -1.69
C ALA A 84 0.92 4.72 -1.35
N THR A 85 0.31 3.71 -1.93
CA THR A 85 -0.99 3.21 -1.46
C THR A 85 -0.81 2.17 -0.35
N GLY A 86 -1.57 2.27 0.72
CA GLY A 86 -1.47 1.39 1.87
C GLY A 86 -2.79 0.80 2.36
N VAL A 87 -3.52 0.01 1.54
CA VAL A 87 -3.23 -0.50 0.19
C VAL A 87 -4.36 -0.17 -0.77
N CYS A 88 -4.08 -0.01 -2.07
CA CYS A 88 -5.11 0.17 -3.09
C CYS A 88 -5.96 -1.10 -3.26
N LEU A 89 -7.28 -0.96 -3.28
CA LEU A 89 -8.23 -2.05 -3.49
C LEU A 89 -8.43 -2.26 -5.01
N VAL A 90 -7.48 -2.95 -5.63
CA VAL A 90 -7.36 -3.06 -7.09
C VAL A 90 -8.64 -3.53 -7.81
N PRO A 91 -9.38 -4.55 -7.33
CA PRO A 91 -10.61 -5.00 -8.03
C PRO A 91 -11.74 -3.96 -8.01
N GLU A 92 -11.68 -2.99 -7.12
CA GLU A 92 -12.70 -1.97 -6.90
C GLU A 92 -12.47 -0.73 -7.78
N ARG A 93 -11.44 -0.75 -8.63
CA ARG A 93 -11.04 0.35 -9.52
C ARG A 93 -10.98 -0.10 -10.98
N ASN A 94 -11.21 0.83 -11.90
CA ASN A 94 -11.00 0.54 -13.32
C ASN A 94 -9.49 0.42 -13.63
N PRO A 95 -8.99 -0.73 -14.11
CA PRO A 95 -7.56 -0.96 -14.26
C PRO A 95 -6.87 -0.06 -15.30
N LEU A 96 -7.60 0.41 -16.33
CA LEU A 96 -7.03 1.29 -17.35
C LEU A 96 -6.85 2.72 -16.79
N LEU A 97 -7.84 3.21 -16.03
CA LEU A 97 -7.74 4.52 -15.36
C LEU A 97 -6.64 4.49 -14.31
N THR A 98 -6.62 3.47 -13.45
CA THR A 98 -5.59 3.32 -12.42
C THR A 98 -4.18 3.17 -13.02
N ALA A 99 -4.06 2.45 -14.16
CA ALA A 99 -2.77 2.39 -14.87
C ALA A 99 -2.30 3.76 -15.35
N ASN A 100 -3.21 4.61 -15.84
CA ASN A 100 -2.87 5.98 -16.28
C ASN A 100 -2.51 6.87 -15.09
N GLU A 101 -3.29 6.86 -14.02
CA GLU A 101 -3.04 7.63 -12.81
C GLU A 101 -1.66 7.32 -12.24
N LEU A 102 -1.34 6.04 -12.07
CA LEU A 102 -0.05 5.60 -11.54
C LEU A 102 1.12 5.89 -12.48
N ALA A 103 0.95 5.72 -13.80
CA ALA A 103 1.98 6.04 -14.77
C ALA A 103 2.29 7.54 -14.80
N THR A 104 1.25 8.36 -14.77
CA THR A 104 1.36 9.83 -14.72
C THR A 104 2.06 10.28 -13.44
N LEU A 105 1.61 9.77 -12.31
CA LEU A 105 2.18 10.09 -11.01
C LEU A 105 3.65 9.66 -10.90
N ASP A 106 3.96 8.45 -11.35
CA ASP A 106 5.33 7.91 -11.32
C ASP A 106 6.26 8.71 -12.22
N HIS A 107 5.79 9.07 -13.43
CA HIS A 107 6.56 9.88 -14.38
C HIS A 107 6.93 11.24 -13.79
N PHE A 108 5.95 11.99 -13.30
CA PHE A 108 6.15 13.36 -12.80
C PHE A 108 6.74 13.42 -11.39
N SER A 109 6.68 12.34 -10.64
CA SER A 109 7.37 12.22 -9.35
C SER A 109 8.80 11.70 -9.47
N GLU A 110 9.34 11.47 -10.70
CA GLU A 110 10.67 10.89 -10.93
C GLU A 110 10.86 9.51 -10.29
N GLY A 111 9.83 8.65 -10.37
CA GLY A 111 9.92 7.26 -9.94
C GLY A 111 9.77 7.07 -8.40
N ARG A 112 9.00 7.91 -7.73
CA ARG A 112 8.78 7.83 -6.28
C ARG A 112 7.54 7.05 -5.86
N VAL A 113 6.80 6.45 -6.79
CA VAL A 113 5.59 5.70 -6.47
C VAL A 113 5.92 4.29 -5.99
N LEU A 114 5.25 3.86 -4.92
CA LEU A 114 5.14 2.47 -4.48
C LEU A 114 3.67 2.05 -4.55
N PHE A 115 3.39 0.96 -5.23
CA PHE A 115 2.01 0.51 -5.40
C PHE A 115 1.71 -0.67 -4.46
N GLY A 116 1.35 -0.34 -3.21
CA GLY A 116 0.83 -1.33 -2.26
C GLY A 116 -0.60 -1.73 -2.63
N ILE A 117 -0.85 -3.03 -2.79
CA ILE A 117 -2.11 -3.54 -3.28
C ILE A 117 -2.80 -4.53 -2.35
N GLY A 118 -4.12 -4.49 -2.35
CA GLY A 118 -5.02 -5.46 -1.73
C GLY A 118 -6.17 -5.82 -2.67
N ALA A 119 -6.95 -6.80 -2.26
CA ALA A 119 -8.11 -7.23 -3.03
C ALA A 119 -9.48 -6.84 -2.39
N GLY A 120 -9.45 -6.03 -1.32
CA GLY A 120 -10.65 -5.71 -0.56
C GLY A 120 -11.01 -6.81 0.47
N TRP A 121 -11.45 -6.38 1.63
CA TRP A 121 -11.93 -7.27 2.69
C TRP A 121 -13.44 -7.11 2.92
N LEU A 122 -13.98 -5.94 2.60
CA LEU A 122 -15.37 -5.57 2.82
C LEU A 122 -16.20 -5.98 1.58
N LYS A 123 -16.96 -7.05 1.74
CA LYS A 123 -17.71 -7.64 0.63
C LYS A 123 -18.68 -6.64 0.01
N GLU A 124 -19.41 -5.92 0.85
CA GLU A 124 -20.46 -5.00 0.43
C GLU A 124 -19.87 -3.81 -0.36
N GLU A 125 -18.71 -3.28 0.04
CA GLU A 125 -17.97 -2.26 -0.71
C GLU A 125 -17.54 -2.79 -2.08
N SER A 126 -16.91 -3.95 -2.08
CA SER A 126 -16.43 -4.61 -3.31
C SER A 126 -17.57 -4.84 -4.32
N GLU A 127 -18.74 -5.30 -3.86
CA GLU A 127 -19.90 -5.54 -4.71
C GLU A 127 -20.50 -4.23 -5.26
N ILE A 128 -20.57 -3.16 -4.44
CA ILE A 128 -21.02 -1.82 -4.89
C ILE A 128 -20.12 -1.29 -6.01
N LEU A 129 -18.82 -1.53 -5.91
CA LEU A 129 -17.82 -1.06 -6.88
C LEU A 129 -17.60 -2.03 -8.06
N GLY A 130 -18.40 -3.10 -8.14
CA GLY A 130 -18.41 -4.04 -9.27
C GLY A 130 -17.30 -5.07 -9.26
N ALA A 131 -16.65 -5.29 -8.11
CA ALA A 131 -15.65 -6.34 -7.96
C ALA A 131 -16.30 -7.72 -7.83
N ASP A 132 -15.67 -8.75 -8.39
CA ASP A 132 -16.02 -10.14 -8.17
C ASP A 132 -15.40 -10.62 -6.84
N PHE A 133 -16.09 -10.35 -5.72
CA PHE A 133 -15.56 -10.60 -4.39
C PHE A 133 -15.06 -12.04 -4.16
N PRO A 134 -15.77 -13.12 -4.59
CA PRO A 134 -15.26 -14.47 -4.48
C PRO A 134 -13.94 -14.72 -5.23
N HIS A 135 -13.73 -14.03 -6.35
CA HIS A 135 -12.57 -14.20 -7.22
C HIS A 135 -11.64 -12.99 -7.22
N ARG A 136 -11.77 -12.07 -6.25
CA ARG A 136 -11.07 -10.78 -6.19
C ARG A 136 -9.55 -10.85 -6.36
N TRP A 137 -8.90 -11.90 -5.87
CA TRP A 137 -7.46 -12.07 -6.09
C TRP A 137 -7.09 -12.50 -7.52
N SER A 138 -7.96 -13.27 -8.19
CA SER A 138 -7.81 -13.60 -9.62
C SER A 138 -8.00 -12.35 -10.47
N GLN A 139 -9.01 -11.55 -10.15
CA GLN A 139 -9.28 -10.24 -10.77
C GLN A 139 -8.11 -9.27 -10.54
N THR A 140 -7.60 -9.15 -9.30
CA THR A 140 -6.41 -8.34 -8.97
C THR A 140 -5.22 -8.73 -9.84
N ARG A 141 -4.89 -10.03 -9.91
CA ARG A 141 -3.75 -10.51 -10.71
C ARG A 141 -3.92 -10.16 -12.19
N GLU A 142 -5.12 -10.34 -12.73
CA GLU A 142 -5.40 -10.02 -14.13
C GLU A 142 -5.28 -8.52 -14.40
N TYR A 143 -5.82 -7.67 -13.53
CA TYR A 143 -5.72 -6.22 -13.62
C TYR A 143 -4.26 -5.75 -13.57
N ILE A 144 -3.46 -6.24 -12.64
CA ILE A 144 -2.03 -5.94 -12.58
C ILE A 144 -1.30 -6.38 -13.85
N THR A 145 -1.65 -7.54 -14.40
CA THR A 145 -1.06 -8.01 -15.66
C THR A 145 -1.40 -7.08 -16.83
N ALA A 146 -2.65 -6.62 -16.92
CA ALA A 146 -3.09 -5.66 -17.93
C ALA A 146 -2.40 -4.29 -17.76
N MET A 147 -2.29 -3.79 -16.53
CA MET A 147 -1.55 -2.54 -16.23
C MET A 147 -0.08 -2.62 -16.67
N ARG A 148 0.61 -3.73 -16.39
CA ARG A 148 2.01 -3.92 -16.83
C ARG A 148 2.14 -3.91 -18.35
N GLN A 149 1.16 -4.44 -19.11
CA GLN A 149 1.16 -4.31 -20.57
C GLN A 149 1.06 -2.85 -21.00
N LEU A 150 0.14 -2.07 -20.38
CA LEU A 150 -0.04 -0.65 -20.66
C LEU A 150 1.21 0.18 -20.32
N TRP A 151 1.93 -0.15 -19.25
CA TRP A 151 3.15 0.55 -18.85
C TRP A 151 4.36 0.27 -19.74
N THR A 152 4.45 -0.93 -20.30
CA THR A 152 5.67 -1.40 -21.00
C THR A 152 5.58 -1.40 -22.51
N LYS A 153 4.38 -1.47 -23.09
CA LYS A 153 4.19 -1.54 -24.54
C LYS A 153 3.70 -0.21 -25.10
N ASP A 154 4.14 0.16 -26.30
CA ASP A 154 3.63 1.34 -27.01
C ASP A 154 2.16 1.16 -27.39
N GLU A 155 1.82 -0.01 -27.90
CA GLU A 155 0.45 -0.44 -28.14
C GLU A 155 0.18 -1.70 -27.32
N ALA A 156 -0.80 -1.63 -26.43
CA ALA A 156 -1.21 -2.72 -25.58
C ALA A 156 -2.63 -3.17 -25.91
N SER A 157 -2.84 -4.47 -25.92
CA SER A 157 -4.16 -5.09 -25.93
C SER A 157 -4.19 -6.18 -24.87
N PHE A 158 -5.37 -6.49 -24.36
CA PHE A 158 -5.55 -7.53 -23.38
C PHE A 158 -6.88 -8.26 -23.58
N ALA A 159 -6.90 -9.58 -23.38
CA ALA A 159 -8.07 -10.42 -23.52
C ALA A 159 -8.14 -11.39 -22.33
N GLY A 160 -8.57 -10.87 -21.18
CA GLY A 160 -8.77 -11.63 -19.95
C GLY A 160 -10.23 -11.94 -19.67
N GLN A 161 -10.46 -12.49 -18.49
CA GLN A 161 -11.80 -12.78 -17.97
C GLN A 161 -12.46 -11.52 -17.39
N TYR A 162 -11.70 -10.70 -16.67
CA TYR A 162 -12.19 -9.53 -15.92
C TYR A 162 -11.95 -8.22 -16.65
N VAL A 163 -10.96 -8.16 -17.53
CA VAL A 163 -10.69 -6.99 -18.35
C VAL A 163 -10.33 -7.38 -19.78
N LYS A 164 -10.90 -6.66 -20.74
CA LYS A 164 -10.61 -6.85 -22.17
C LYS A 164 -10.62 -5.51 -22.89
N PHE A 165 -9.58 -5.27 -23.69
CA PHE A 165 -9.51 -4.09 -24.55
C PHE A 165 -8.71 -4.37 -25.83
N SER A 166 -9.14 -3.70 -26.92
CA SER A 166 -8.43 -3.67 -28.20
C SER A 166 -7.15 -2.82 -28.08
N PRO A 167 -6.25 -2.83 -29.09
CA PRO A 167 -5.02 -2.04 -29.00
C PRO A 167 -5.28 -0.58 -28.63
N VAL A 168 -4.64 -0.14 -27.56
CA VAL A 168 -4.67 1.23 -27.05
C VAL A 168 -3.26 1.70 -26.72
N ARG A 169 -3.05 3.02 -26.67
CA ARG A 169 -1.83 3.66 -26.19
C ARG A 169 -2.10 4.34 -24.86
N LEU A 170 -1.16 4.22 -23.92
CA LEU A 170 -1.16 4.91 -22.66
C LEU A 170 0.15 5.67 -22.49
N TYR A 171 0.06 6.97 -22.30
CA TYR A 171 1.17 7.88 -22.01
C TYR A 171 0.76 8.92 -20.96
N PRO A 172 1.75 9.44 -20.15
CA PRO A 172 3.17 9.08 -20.18
C PRO A 172 3.42 7.65 -19.71
N LYS A 173 4.58 7.08 -20.05
CA LYS A 173 5.03 5.84 -19.43
C LYS A 173 5.58 6.13 -18.03
N PRO A 174 5.49 5.17 -17.09
CA PRO A 174 6.14 5.30 -15.79
C PRO A 174 7.64 5.61 -15.94
N LYS A 175 8.20 6.30 -14.95
CA LYS A 175 9.65 6.54 -14.86
C LYS A 175 10.40 5.27 -14.48
N GLN A 176 9.79 4.48 -13.58
CA GLN A 176 10.34 3.20 -13.13
C GLN A 176 10.17 2.14 -14.23
N PRO A 177 11.23 1.41 -14.62
CA PRO A 177 11.14 0.35 -15.61
C PRO A 177 10.16 -0.74 -15.21
N GLY A 178 9.18 -1.05 -16.07
CA GLY A 178 8.14 -2.04 -15.77
C GLY A 178 6.93 -1.50 -14.98
N GLY A 179 6.99 -0.25 -14.53
CA GLY A 179 5.98 0.43 -13.72
C GLY A 179 6.34 0.51 -12.23
N PRO A 180 5.51 1.18 -11.43
CA PRO A 180 5.68 1.22 -9.98
C PRO A 180 5.74 -0.18 -9.37
N PRO A 181 6.65 -0.43 -8.38
CA PRO A 181 6.75 -1.75 -7.76
C PRO A 181 5.45 -2.15 -7.05
N ILE A 182 5.01 -3.39 -7.29
CA ILE A 182 3.78 -3.97 -6.76
C ILE A 182 4.07 -4.66 -5.43
N LEU A 183 3.63 -4.07 -4.31
CA LEU A 183 3.78 -4.65 -2.98
C LEU A 183 2.45 -5.27 -2.53
N ILE A 184 2.43 -6.58 -2.33
CA ILE A 184 1.21 -7.32 -1.97
C ILE A 184 0.94 -7.21 -0.48
N GLY A 185 -0.17 -6.54 -0.12
CA GLY A 185 -0.65 -6.35 1.25
C GLY A 185 -1.65 -7.43 1.68
N SER A 186 -1.19 -8.66 1.86
CA SER A 186 -2.06 -9.77 2.23
C SER A 186 -1.38 -10.78 3.14
N LYS A 187 -2.19 -11.43 3.99
CA LYS A 187 -1.85 -12.63 4.78
C LYS A 187 -2.66 -13.86 4.34
N ASP A 188 -3.30 -13.81 3.17
CA ASP A 188 -3.96 -14.99 2.58
C ASP A 188 -2.96 -16.15 2.47
N LYS A 189 -3.45 -17.39 2.61
CA LYS A 189 -2.61 -18.60 2.50
C LYS A 189 -1.81 -18.70 1.20
N ASN A 190 -2.24 -18.01 0.15
CA ASN A 190 -1.57 -17.96 -1.14
C ASN A 190 -0.70 -16.69 -1.33
N ALA A 191 -0.71 -15.74 -0.38
CA ALA A 191 -0.05 -14.44 -0.54
C ALA A 191 1.42 -14.57 -0.90
N LEU A 192 2.18 -15.42 -0.22
CA LEU A 192 3.61 -15.61 -0.47
C LEU A 192 3.88 -16.19 -1.86
N ARG A 193 3.01 -17.08 -2.35
CA ARG A 193 3.09 -17.60 -3.73
C ARG A 193 2.85 -16.49 -4.75
N TRP A 194 1.89 -15.59 -4.50
CA TRP A 194 1.63 -14.46 -5.39
C TRP A 194 2.80 -13.48 -5.40
N VAL A 195 3.37 -13.16 -4.22
CA VAL A 195 4.57 -12.33 -4.12
C VAL A 195 5.72 -12.93 -4.93
N ALA A 196 5.97 -14.23 -4.79
CA ALA A 196 7.02 -14.93 -5.51
C ALA A 196 6.82 -14.91 -7.04
N GLN A 197 5.57 -15.10 -7.50
CA GLN A 197 5.26 -15.26 -8.92
C GLN A 197 5.15 -13.94 -9.70
N TRP A 198 4.54 -12.90 -9.09
CA TRP A 198 4.21 -11.66 -9.82
C TRP A 198 4.29 -10.37 -9.00
N GLY A 199 4.50 -10.43 -7.67
CA GLY A 199 4.73 -9.26 -6.84
C GLY A 199 6.18 -8.77 -6.93
N ASP A 200 6.44 -7.51 -6.57
CA ASP A 200 7.77 -6.93 -6.42
C ASP A 200 8.12 -6.74 -4.93
N GLY A 201 7.17 -7.02 -4.05
CA GLY A 201 7.35 -6.95 -2.60
C GLY A 201 6.17 -7.49 -1.82
N TRP A 202 6.34 -7.53 -0.51
CA TRP A 202 5.34 -7.97 0.44
C TRP A 202 5.19 -6.97 1.58
N CYS A 203 3.95 -6.56 1.90
CA CYS A 203 3.67 -5.59 2.95
C CYS A 203 2.49 -6.06 3.84
N PRO A 204 2.68 -7.12 4.64
CA PRO A 204 1.64 -7.61 5.56
C PRO A 204 1.40 -6.65 6.71
N ILE A 205 0.29 -6.90 7.46
CA ILE A 205 -0.05 -6.16 8.67
C ILE A 205 0.22 -7.00 9.94
N PHE A 206 0.63 -6.35 11.01
CA PHE A 206 0.66 -6.84 12.41
C PHE A 206 1.46 -8.11 12.71
N LEU A 207 2.34 -8.59 11.85
CA LEU A 207 3.19 -9.73 12.17
C LEU A 207 4.33 -9.31 13.14
N PRO A 208 4.57 -10.05 14.24
CA PRO A 208 5.75 -9.84 15.08
C PRO A 208 7.02 -10.38 14.39
N PRO A 209 8.23 -10.00 14.85
CA PRO A 209 9.50 -10.38 14.20
C PRO A 209 9.66 -11.89 14.00
N GLU A 210 9.27 -12.73 14.97
CA GLU A 210 9.37 -14.19 14.87
C GLU A 210 8.47 -14.75 13.78
N ALA A 211 7.22 -14.24 13.68
CA ALA A 211 6.29 -14.62 12.62
C ALA A 211 6.78 -14.14 11.26
N MET A 212 7.34 -12.91 11.17
CA MET A 212 7.97 -12.42 9.94
C MET A 212 9.12 -13.32 9.50
N ARG A 213 10.00 -13.73 10.41
CA ARG A 213 11.10 -14.66 10.11
C ARG A 213 10.59 -15.98 9.51
N ALA A 214 9.54 -16.56 10.12
CA ALA A 214 8.94 -17.80 9.64
C ALA A 214 8.31 -17.65 8.25
N GLU A 215 7.56 -16.57 8.02
CA GLU A 215 6.93 -16.32 6.72
C GLU A 215 7.96 -15.96 5.64
N LEU A 216 9.02 -15.22 5.94
CA LEU A 216 10.10 -14.92 4.98
C LEU A 216 10.89 -16.16 4.59
N LYS A 217 11.03 -17.15 5.49
CA LYS A 217 11.57 -18.46 5.13
C LYS A 217 10.70 -19.16 4.10
N LYS A 218 9.37 -19.21 4.31
CA LYS A 218 8.42 -19.78 3.33
C LYS A 218 8.46 -19.00 2.00
N LEU A 219 8.56 -17.68 2.06
CA LEU A 219 8.64 -16.86 0.84
C LEU A 219 9.89 -17.17 0.02
N ARG A 220 11.06 -17.43 0.66
CA ARG A 220 12.26 -17.90 -0.04
C ARG A 220 12.02 -19.23 -0.76
N GLU A 221 11.31 -20.17 -0.12
CA GLU A 221 10.94 -21.44 -0.72
C GLU A 221 9.99 -21.24 -1.92
N GLU A 222 8.98 -20.37 -1.81
CA GLU A 222 8.09 -20.04 -2.93
C GLU A 222 8.83 -19.33 -4.08
N CYS A 223 9.79 -18.46 -3.81
CA CYS A 223 10.65 -17.87 -4.84
C CYS A 223 11.46 -18.95 -5.58
N GLY A 224 12.04 -19.90 -4.84
CA GLY A 224 12.74 -21.03 -5.46
C GLY A 224 11.84 -21.86 -6.38
N LYS A 225 10.61 -22.16 -5.95
CA LYS A 225 9.61 -22.87 -6.78
C LYS A 225 9.18 -22.06 -8.02
N ALA A 226 9.11 -20.73 -7.90
CA ALA A 226 8.74 -19.84 -9.00
C ALA A 226 9.90 -19.52 -9.95
N GLY A 227 11.14 -19.90 -9.61
CA GLY A 227 12.34 -19.54 -10.37
C GLY A 227 12.69 -18.05 -10.27
N THR A 228 12.32 -17.38 -9.17
CA THR A 228 12.56 -15.96 -8.94
C THR A 228 13.52 -15.73 -7.76
N SER A 229 14.24 -14.59 -7.75
CA SER A 229 15.11 -14.25 -6.63
C SER A 229 14.31 -13.63 -5.48
N PHE A 230 14.54 -14.07 -4.26
CA PHE A 230 14.02 -13.43 -3.06
C PHE A 230 14.62 -12.02 -2.86
N ASP A 231 15.87 -11.82 -3.22
CA ASP A 231 16.61 -10.57 -2.93
C ASP A 231 16.12 -9.37 -3.76
N ARG A 232 15.29 -9.60 -4.80
CA ARG A 232 14.61 -8.53 -5.55
C ARG A 232 13.42 -7.93 -4.81
N LEU A 233 12.91 -8.61 -3.77
CA LEU A 233 11.66 -8.24 -3.13
C LEU A 233 11.84 -7.11 -2.12
N ASP A 234 10.97 -6.11 -2.17
CA ASP A 234 10.81 -5.12 -1.09
C ASP A 234 9.96 -5.72 0.04
N ILE A 235 10.55 -5.88 1.21
CA ILE A 235 9.85 -6.42 2.38
C ILE A 235 9.51 -5.27 3.32
N SER A 236 8.24 -4.97 3.43
CA SER A 236 7.68 -3.93 4.29
C SER A 236 6.74 -4.53 5.33
N ILE A 237 6.47 -3.83 6.41
CA ILE A 237 5.51 -4.25 7.44
C ILE A 237 4.67 -3.08 7.92
N PHE A 238 3.34 -3.23 7.93
CA PHE A 238 2.44 -2.29 8.59
C PHE A 238 2.24 -2.66 10.04
N LYS A 239 2.53 -1.73 10.93
CA LYS A 239 2.42 -1.92 12.38
C LYS A 239 1.86 -0.67 13.07
N ARG A 240 1.26 -0.89 14.21
CA ARG A 240 1.02 0.21 15.14
C ARG A 240 2.34 0.74 15.66
N GLU A 241 2.31 1.95 16.21
CA GLU A 241 3.45 2.54 16.88
C GLU A 241 4.04 1.61 17.95
N LEU A 242 5.36 1.47 17.97
CA LEU A 242 6.09 0.86 19.08
C LEU A 242 6.07 1.82 20.27
N ARG A 243 5.81 1.30 21.46
CA ARG A 243 5.75 2.10 22.69
C ARG A 243 7.09 2.06 23.42
N GLY A 244 7.38 3.14 24.15
CA GLY A 244 8.55 3.23 25.03
C GLY A 244 9.48 4.38 24.68
N SER A 245 10.67 4.35 25.25
CA SER A 245 11.76 5.29 24.99
C SER A 245 12.32 5.10 23.57
N ARG A 246 13.10 6.07 23.09
CA ARG A 246 13.80 5.95 21.80
C ARG A 246 14.62 4.66 21.72
N ALA A 247 15.33 4.30 22.79
CA ALA A 247 16.16 3.09 22.81
C ALA A 247 15.33 1.80 22.63
N GLU A 248 14.14 1.72 23.25
CA GLU A 248 13.22 0.59 23.11
C GLU A 248 12.63 0.52 21.71
N VAL A 249 12.23 1.66 21.13
CA VAL A 249 11.74 1.76 19.75
C VAL A 249 12.82 1.32 18.76
N GLN A 250 14.05 1.83 18.89
CA GLN A 250 15.17 1.46 18.03
C GLN A 250 15.53 -0.03 18.17
N HIS A 251 15.47 -0.58 19.38
CA HIS A 251 15.63 -2.02 19.60
C HIS A 251 14.54 -2.83 18.87
N GLY A 252 13.28 -2.43 18.99
CA GLY A 252 12.16 -3.06 18.26
C GLY A 252 12.31 -3.01 16.75
N LEU A 253 12.74 -1.86 16.21
CA LEU A 253 13.05 -1.72 14.77
C LEU A 253 14.18 -2.65 14.33
N LYS A 254 15.23 -2.75 15.16
CA LYS A 254 16.36 -3.64 14.88
C LYS A 254 15.93 -5.11 14.79
N GLN A 255 15.00 -5.56 15.64
CA GLN A 255 14.44 -6.91 15.56
C GLN A 255 13.78 -7.20 14.21
N TYR A 256 13.05 -6.23 13.63
CA TYR A 256 12.47 -6.36 12.29
C TYR A 256 13.55 -6.34 11.19
N GLU A 257 14.53 -5.47 11.30
CA GLU A 257 15.64 -5.39 10.35
C GLU A 257 16.43 -6.72 10.31
N ASP A 258 16.72 -7.31 11.47
CA ASP A 258 17.48 -8.56 11.62
C ASP A 258 16.75 -9.79 11.04
N VAL A 259 15.43 -9.71 10.86
CA VAL A 259 14.66 -10.75 10.17
C VAL A 259 14.50 -10.48 8.67
N GLY A 260 14.97 -9.33 8.16
CA GLY A 260 14.95 -9.01 6.73
C GLY A 260 13.84 -8.06 6.29
N VAL A 261 13.24 -7.31 7.21
CA VAL A 261 12.31 -6.23 6.88
C VAL A 261 13.10 -4.99 6.44
N HIS A 262 12.76 -4.42 5.29
CA HIS A 262 13.42 -3.25 4.73
C HIS A 262 12.75 -1.93 5.16
N ARG A 263 11.41 -1.97 5.38
CA ARG A 263 10.60 -0.79 5.71
C ARG A 263 9.59 -1.09 6.81
N TYR A 264 9.58 -0.27 7.84
CA TYR A 264 8.56 -0.25 8.89
C TYR A 264 7.58 0.89 8.63
N ILE A 265 6.30 0.58 8.50
CA ILE A 265 5.25 1.55 8.20
C ILE A 265 4.38 1.71 9.44
N ILE A 266 4.47 2.90 10.05
CA ILE A 266 3.69 3.24 11.25
C ILE A 266 2.26 3.55 10.81
N MET A 267 1.28 2.84 11.36
CA MET A 267 -0.13 3.07 11.06
C MET A 267 -0.71 4.14 11.98
N GLN A 268 -1.01 5.31 11.41
CA GLN A 268 -1.67 6.45 12.06
C GLN A 268 -3.12 6.59 11.53
N ILE A 269 -3.93 5.55 11.78
CA ILE A 269 -5.36 5.58 11.46
C ILE A 269 -6.11 6.15 12.68
N GLY A 270 -6.78 7.27 12.52
CA GLY A 270 -7.51 7.97 13.59
C GLY A 270 -6.63 8.74 14.58
N GLY A 271 -5.36 9.00 14.21
CA GLY A 271 -4.46 9.83 15.01
C GLY A 271 -4.78 11.32 14.95
N ARG A 272 -4.20 12.11 15.87
CA ARG A 272 -4.32 13.58 15.89
C ARG A 272 -3.39 14.23 14.86
N LEU A 273 -3.76 14.09 13.58
CA LEU A 273 -3.02 14.70 12.46
C LEU A 273 -3.79 15.89 11.86
N ASP A 274 -4.63 16.57 12.66
CA ASP A 274 -5.23 17.84 12.27
C ASP A 274 -4.18 18.94 12.09
N ALA A 275 -4.55 20.03 11.45
CA ALA A 275 -3.62 21.10 11.08
C ALA A 275 -2.86 21.71 12.29
N ALA A 276 -3.45 21.68 13.49
CA ALA A 276 -2.82 22.22 14.70
C ALA A 276 -1.80 21.25 15.34
N HIS A 277 -2.03 19.94 15.25
CA HIS A 277 -1.25 18.93 15.97
C HIS A 277 -0.34 18.09 15.09
N CYS A 278 -0.56 18.05 13.76
CA CYS A 278 0.19 17.19 12.84
C CYS A 278 1.71 17.39 12.91
N ALA A 279 2.16 18.65 13.03
CA ALA A 279 3.60 18.94 13.09
C ALA A 279 4.24 18.36 14.35
N THR A 280 3.61 18.58 15.52
CA THR A 280 4.09 18.08 16.81
C THR A 280 4.10 16.57 16.86
N GLU A 281 3.05 15.91 16.32
CA GLU A 281 2.97 14.46 16.31
C GLU A 281 4.01 13.84 15.38
N LEU A 282 4.22 14.40 14.20
CA LEU A 282 5.26 13.95 13.28
C LEU A 282 6.67 14.17 13.86
N GLU A 283 6.93 15.28 14.56
CA GLU A 283 8.19 15.52 15.29
C GLU A 283 8.40 14.50 16.40
N ARG A 284 7.37 14.20 17.18
CA ARG A 284 7.41 13.16 18.21
C ARG A 284 7.78 11.79 17.60
N LEU A 285 7.11 11.39 16.53
CA LEU A 285 7.43 10.15 15.82
C LEU A 285 8.86 10.16 15.28
N ALA A 286 9.27 11.25 14.63
CA ALA A 286 10.64 11.37 14.12
C ALA A 286 11.69 11.23 15.22
N SER A 287 11.46 11.83 16.39
CA SER A 287 12.38 11.73 17.53
C SER A 287 12.59 10.29 18.04
N LEU A 288 11.63 9.39 17.78
CA LEU A 288 11.69 7.99 18.20
C LEU A 288 12.22 7.07 17.09
N TYR A 289 11.83 7.30 15.84
CA TYR A 289 11.98 6.36 14.72
C TYR A 289 13.08 6.75 13.72
N VAL A 290 13.32 8.05 13.54
CA VAL A 290 14.29 8.62 12.60
C VAL A 290 15.50 9.17 13.34
#